data_237038d3c6c17c3e67f9355e92ef01e4
#
_entry.id   237038d3c6c17c3e67f9355e92ef01e4
#
_cell.length_a   1.000
_cell.length_b   1.000
_cell.length_c   1.000
_cell.angle_alpha   90.00
_cell.angle_beta   90.00
_cell.angle_gamma   90.00
#
_symmetry.space_group_name_H-M   'P 1'
#
loop_
_entity.id
_entity.type
_entity.pdbx_description
1 polymer ?
#
loop_
_entity_poly.entity_id
_entity_poly.type
_entity_poly.pdbx_seq_one_letter_code
_entity_poly.pdbx_strand_id
1 'polypeptide(L)'
;MKTKIEKKKLLLGLVLVFCSCAVHAGEYQYWDDLDENSRSEIIKSIDVDKNIMKLYLHEMKISHNDTLEAIIDTLCSSTEGNKKMLHFYVLNEIVSTADEVVAYILGEYCIKYVNENTDYALEYFSKHQDVANKYAEIIADELHRTLCDTNLSQYEQILLNSAKSECAKEYLPVFFKEVKRVLSKYAKIPAFDCFNE
;
A
#
# COMPACT_ATOMS: atom_id res chain seq x y z
N MET A 1 -55.17 -7.73 -12.41
CA MET A 1 -54.51 -8.12 -11.13
C MET A 1 -53.17 -8.86 -11.34
N LYS A 2 -52.37 -8.50 -12.40
CA LYS A 2 -51.09 -9.18 -12.76
C LYS A 2 -49.84 -8.35 -12.59
N THR A 3 -49.92 -7.07 -12.20
CA THR A 3 -48.81 -6.14 -12.20
C THR A 3 -48.10 -5.94 -10.85
N LYS A 4 -48.57 -6.56 -9.77
CA LYS A 4 -48.00 -6.35 -8.42
C LYS A 4 -47.00 -7.45 -8.00
N ILE A 5 -46.95 -8.55 -8.73
CA ILE A 5 -46.08 -9.72 -8.39
C ILE A 5 -44.70 -9.58 -9.07
N GLU A 6 -44.63 -8.97 -10.24
CA GLU A 6 -43.37 -8.82 -10.96
C GLU A 6 -42.43 -7.79 -10.34
N LYS A 7 -42.98 -6.69 -9.72
CA LYS A 7 -42.15 -5.70 -9.03
C LYS A 7 -41.47 -6.24 -7.75
N LYS A 8 -42.05 -7.24 -7.08
CA LYS A 8 -41.42 -7.87 -5.91
C LYS A 8 -40.30 -8.82 -6.27
N LYS A 9 -40.33 -9.47 -7.44
CA LYS A 9 -39.26 -10.34 -7.92
C LYS A 9 -38.03 -9.53 -8.41
N LEU A 10 -38.25 -8.34 -8.97
CA LEU A 10 -37.16 -7.45 -9.41
C LEU A 10 -36.43 -6.81 -8.21
N LEU A 11 -37.14 -6.52 -7.13
CA LEU A 11 -36.53 -5.95 -5.92
C LEU A 11 -35.71 -7.00 -5.12
N LEU A 12 -36.10 -8.27 -5.19
CA LEU A 12 -35.35 -9.36 -4.53
C LEU A 12 -34.07 -9.72 -5.30
N GLY A 13 -34.06 -9.54 -6.62
CA GLY A 13 -32.87 -9.74 -7.46
C GLY A 13 -31.79 -8.67 -7.27
N LEU A 14 -32.19 -7.45 -6.91
CA LEU A 14 -31.24 -6.34 -6.72
C LEU A 14 -30.55 -6.37 -5.33
N VAL A 15 -31.17 -7.01 -4.35
CA VAL A 15 -30.59 -7.12 -2.99
C VAL A 15 -29.57 -8.25 -2.90
N LEU A 16 -29.62 -9.24 -3.81
CA LEU A 16 -28.68 -10.38 -3.80
C LEU A 16 -27.35 -10.11 -4.54
N VAL A 17 -27.25 -9.01 -5.30
CA VAL A 17 -25.98 -8.64 -5.97
C VAL A 17 -25.05 -7.85 -5.05
N PHE A 18 -25.56 -7.28 -3.94
CA PHE A 18 -24.73 -6.55 -2.97
C PHE A 18 -24.22 -7.38 -1.79
N CYS A 19 -24.57 -8.69 -1.72
CA CYS A 19 -24.15 -9.58 -0.63
C CYS A 19 -23.13 -10.64 -1.02
N SER A 20 -22.48 -10.54 -2.18
CA SER A 20 -21.37 -11.44 -2.52
C SER A 20 -20.00 -10.80 -2.38
N CYS A 21 -19.86 -9.68 -1.69
CA CYS A 21 -18.64 -9.42 -0.93
C CYS A 21 -18.69 -10.33 0.31
N ALA A 22 -18.80 -11.63 0.08
CA ALA A 22 -18.53 -12.62 1.10
C ALA A 22 -17.11 -12.35 1.57
N VAL A 23 -17.01 -12.01 2.83
CA VAL A 23 -15.84 -12.07 3.69
C VAL A 23 -14.94 -13.21 3.20
N HIS A 24 -14.09 -12.93 2.22
CA HIS A 24 -12.86 -13.67 2.09
C HIS A 24 -12.08 -13.23 3.32
N ALA A 25 -12.04 -14.11 4.32
CA ALA A 25 -11.09 -13.95 5.41
C ALA A 25 -9.75 -13.70 4.72
N GLY A 26 -9.14 -12.53 4.94
CA GLY A 26 -7.89 -12.17 4.29
C GLY A 26 -6.89 -13.28 4.52
N GLU A 27 -6.07 -13.56 3.52
CA GLU A 27 -5.03 -14.61 3.59
C GLU A 27 -3.95 -14.23 4.62
N TYR A 28 -3.82 -12.93 4.90
CA TYR A 28 -2.78 -12.39 5.76
C TYR A 28 -3.35 -11.73 7.02
N GLN A 29 -2.60 -11.87 8.11
CA GLN A 29 -2.82 -11.14 9.35
C GLN A 29 -1.95 -9.89 9.36
N TYR A 30 -2.52 -8.76 9.82
CA TYR A 30 -1.84 -7.49 9.92
C TYR A 30 -1.75 -7.02 11.37
N TRP A 31 -0.84 -6.09 11.64
CA TRP A 31 -0.67 -5.53 12.97
C TRP A 31 -1.92 -4.85 13.49
N ASP A 32 -2.67 -4.21 12.60
CA ASP A 32 -3.92 -3.50 12.91
C ASP A 32 -5.05 -4.45 13.33
N ASP A 33 -5.01 -5.71 12.90
CA ASP A 33 -5.98 -6.74 13.25
C ASP A 33 -5.77 -7.30 14.66
N LEU A 34 -4.64 -6.98 15.32
CA LEU A 34 -4.28 -7.51 16.62
C LEU A 34 -4.83 -6.63 17.76
N ASP A 35 -5.29 -7.27 18.83
CA ASP A 35 -5.57 -6.59 20.07
C ASP A 35 -4.29 -6.15 20.80
N GLU A 36 -4.43 -5.25 21.79
CA GLU A 36 -3.32 -4.65 22.51
C GLU A 36 -2.46 -5.69 23.29
N ASN A 37 -3.09 -6.72 23.84
CA ASN A 37 -2.38 -7.78 24.55
C ASN A 37 -1.52 -8.60 23.58
N SER A 38 -2.07 -9.00 22.44
CA SER A 38 -1.36 -9.71 21.38
C SER A 38 -0.18 -8.91 20.86
N ARG A 39 -0.36 -7.61 20.60
CA ARG A 39 0.74 -6.71 20.21
C ARG A 39 1.84 -6.65 21.27
N SER A 40 1.47 -6.52 22.55
CA SER A 40 2.42 -6.47 23.66
C SER A 40 3.21 -7.79 23.81
N GLU A 41 2.57 -8.94 23.64
CA GLU A 41 3.24 -10.25 23.68
C GLU A 41 4.21 -10.42 22.50
N ILE A 42 3.81 -10.03 21.31
CA ILE A 42 4.66 -10.07 20.12
C ILE A 42 5.91 -9.21 20.32
N ILE A 43 5.76 -7.95 20.76
CA ILE A 43 6.88 -7.04 21.00
C ILE A 43 7.90 -7.65 21.98
N LYS A 44 7.43 -8.35 23.02
CA LYS A 44 8.31 -9.02 23.99
C LYS A 44 9.05 -10.23 23.40
N SER A 45 8.51 -10.83 22.34
CA SER A 45 9.03 -12.07 21.75
C SER A 45 9.98 -11.86 20.57
N ILE A 46 10.01 -10.65 19.99
CA ILE A 46 10.83 -10.34 18.80
C ILE A 46 11.95 -9.36 19.16
N ASP A 47 13.08 -9.50 18.47
CA ASP A 47 14.16 -8.51 18.53
C ASP A 47 13.87 -7.37 17.53
N VAL A 48 13.58 -6.18 18.05
CA VAL A 48 13.24 -4.97 17.28
C VAL A 48 14.34 -3.93 17.44
N ASP A 49 14.74 -3.34 16.33
CA ASP A 49 15.66 -2.19 16.35
C ASP A 49 15.12 -1.06 17.23
N LYS A 50 16.02 -0.45 18.00
CA LYS A 50 15.67 0.60 18.96
C LYS A 50 14.99 1.81 18.32
N ASN A 51 15.36 2.19 17.09
CA ASN A 51 14.77 3.34 16.42
C ASN A 51 13.39 2.99 15.86
N ILE A 52 13.21 1.77 15.36
CA ILE A 52 11.89 1.25 14.94
C ILE A 52 10.94 1.22 16.14
N MET A 53 11.42 0.78 17.31
CA MET A 53 10.61 0.80 18.53
C MET A 53 10.22 2.22 18.94
N LYS A 54 11.13 3.19 18.85
CA LYS A 54 10.81 4.60 19.13
C LYS A 54 9.80 5.20 18.17
N LEU A 55 9.86 4.83 16.89
CA LEU A 55 8.85 5.22 15.90
C LEU A 55 7.49 4.63 16.24
N TYR A 56 7.45 3.33 16.53
CA TYR A 56 6.23 2.65 16.94
C TYR A 56 5.57 3.27 18.19
N LEU A 57 6.39 3.70 19.16
CA LEU A 57 5.91 4.36 20.38
C LEU A 57 5.68 5.88 20.22
N HIS A 58 5.85 6.42 19.03
CA HIS A 58 5.79 7.87 18.74
C HIS A 58 6.76 8.72 19.57
N GLU A 59 7.87 8.11 20.04
CA GLU A 59 8.93 8.79 20.80
C GLU A 59 9.98 9.46 19.89
N MET A 60 9.95 9.19 18.60
CA MET A 60 10.82 9.77 17.58
C MET A 60 9.99 10.37 16.46
N LYS A 61 10.33 11.60 16.07
CA LYS A 61 9.74 12.23 14.88
C LYS A 61 10.51 11.78 13.64
N ILE A 62 9.75 11.56 12.58
CA ILE A 62 10.30 11.30 11.26
C ILE A 62 10.89 12.62 10.74
N SER A 63 12.15 12.61 10.38
CA SER A 63 12.84 13.75 9.76
C SER A 63 13.92 13.21 8.82
N HIS A 64 14.19 13.96 7.76
CA HIS A 64 15.27 13.62 6.84
C HIS A 64 16.63 13.67 7.54
N ASN A 65 17.23 12.51 7.71
CA ASN A 65 18.62 12.32 8.15
C ASN A 65 19.09 10.93 7.74
N ASP A 66 20.39 10.68 7.80
CA ASP A 66 21.03 9.40 7.43
C ASP A 66 20.45 8.19 8.21
N THR A 67 19.86 8.44 9.37
CA THR A 67 19.21 7.39 10.18
C THR A 67 17.90 6.93 9.54
N LEU A 68 17.16 7.80 8.86
CA LEU A 68 15.86 7.47 8.27
C LEU A 68 15.99 6.42 7.16
N GLU A 69 16.96 6.60 6.25
CA GLU A 69 17.19 5.62 5.17
C GLU A 69 17.53 4.25 5.72
N ALA A 70 18.41 4.16 6.74
CA ALA A 70 18.76 2.90 7.38
C ALA A 70 17.56 2.24 8.07
N ILE A 71 16.65 3.03 8.66
CA ILE A 71 15.41 2.53 9.26
C ILE A 71 14.49 1.98 8.17
N ILE A 72 14.25 2.72 7.09
CA ILE A 72 13.38 2.30 5.99
C ILE A 72 13.92 1.01 5.36
N ASP A 73 15.23 0.92 5.12
CA ASP A 73 15.85 -0.29 4.59
C ASP A 73 15.61 -1.50 5.52
N THR A 74 15.76 -1.30 6.84
CA THR A 74 15.47 -2.34 7.84
C THR A 74 13.99 -2.75 7.84
N LEU A 75 13.06 -1.79 7.73
CA LEU A 75 11.63 -2.05 7.65
C LEU A 75 11.26 -2.87 6.39
N CYS A 76 11.85 -2.51 5.26
CA CYS A 76 11.61 -3.18 3.98
C CYS A 76 12.26 -4.56 3.88
N SER A 77 13.34 -4.84 4.64
CA SER A 77 14.06 -6.11 4.58
C SER A 77 13.42 -7.25 5.36
N SER A 78 12.39 -6.99 6.18
CA SER A 78 11.70 -8.03 6.97
C SER A 78 10.73 -8.83 6.12
N THR A 79 10.97 -10.12 5.99
CA THR A 79 10.25 -10.98 5.04
C THR A 79 9.14 -11.81 5.66
N GLU A 80 9.19 -12.11 6.96
CA GLU A 80 8.28 -13.10 7.56
C GLU A 80 7.85 -12.79 9.00
N GLY A 81 6.73 -13.37 9.40
CA GLY A 81 6.24 -13.48 10.76
C GLY A 81 5.87 -12.16 11.43
N ASN A 82 5.88 -12.19 12.74
CA ASN A 82 5.49 -11.08 13.61
C ASN A 82 6.30 -9.79 13.37
N LYS A 83 7.58 -9.95 13.04
CA LYS A 83 8.47 -8.83 12.75
C LYS A 83 8.06 -8.11 11.48
N LYS A 84 7.67 -8.84 10.44
CA LYS A 84 7.13 -8.26 9.20
C LYS A 84 5.86 -7.45 9.46
N MET A 85 4.93 -7.96 10.28
CA MET A 85 3.70 -7.24 10.61
C MET A 85 3.99 -5.90 11.30
N LEU A 86 4.87 -5.90 12.32
CA LEU A 86 5.26 -4.67 13.01
C LEU A 86 5.99 -3.70 12.07
N HIS A 87 6.94 -4.20 11.27
CA HIS A 87 7.71 -3.38 10.35
C HIS A 87 6.82 -2.74 9.27
N PHE A 88 5.87 -3.50 8.73
CA PHE A 88 4.93 -2.96 7.76
C PHE A 88 4.01 -1.90 8.37
N TYR A 89 3.53 -2.12 9.59
CA TYR A 89 2.76 -1.12 10.32
C TYR A 89 3.55 0.19 10.49
N VAL A 90 4.81 0.11 10.97
CA VAL A 90 5.66 1.30 11.14
C VAL A 90 5.96 1.97 9.79
N LEU A 91 6.18 1.20 8.73
CA LEU A 91 6.37 1.74 7.38
C LEU A 91 5.11 2.50 6.91
N ASN A 92 3.92 1.97 7.15
CA ASN A 92 2.65 2.63 6.82
C ASN A 92 2.46 3.95 7.59
N GLU A 93 2.85 3.99 8.86
CA GLU A 93 2.85 5.23 9.66
C GLU A 93 3.80 6.28 9.05
N ILE A 94 5.00 5.86 8.64
CA ILE A 94 5.96 6.76 7.96
C ILE A 94 5.37 7.28 6.64
N VAL A 95 4.84 6.40 5.80
CA VAL A 95 4.23 6.76 4.51
C VAL A 95 3.05 7.71 4.70
N SER A 96 2.19 7.44 5.68
CA SER A 96 0.98 8.23 5.94
C SER A 96 1.28 9.64 6.44
N THR A 97 2.42 9.84 7.12
CA THR A 97 2.82 11.12 7.73
C THR A 97 3.95 11.81 6.98
N ALA A 98 4.43 11.24 5.86
CA ALA A 98 5.54 11.76 5.08
C ALA A 98 5.25 13.18 4.55
N ASP A 99 6.17 14.10 4.81
CA ASP A 99 6.29 15.36 4.08
C ASP A 99 6.94 15.14 2.70
N GLU A 100 7.09 16.21 1.91
CA GLU A 100 7.65 16.14 0.55
C GLU A 100 9.06 15.54 0.52
N VAL A 101 9.91 15.85 1.52
CA VAL A 101 11.29 15.37 1.57
C VAL A 101 11.35 13.89 1.94
N VAL A 102 10.56 13.47 2.92
CA VAL A 102 10.45 12.06 3.33
C VAL A 102 9.80 11.24 2.20
N ALA A 103 8.77 11.76 1.54
CA ALA A 103 8.12 11.11 0.41
C ALA A 103 9.11 10.89 -0.76
N TYR A 104 9.99 11.86 -1.02
CA TYR A 104 11.05 11.72 -2.01
C TYR A 104 11.97 10.52 -1.73
N ILE A 105 12.38 10.34 -0.47
CA ILE A 105 13.22 9.20 -0.06
C ILE A 105 12.45 7.88 -0.16
N LEU A 106 11.17 7.88 0.20
CA LEU A 106 10.32 6.70 0.21
C LEU A 106 10.03 6.13 -1.19
N GLY A 107 10.20 6.91 -2.25
CA GLY A 107 9.75 6.55 -3.61
C GLY A 107 10.23 5.17 -4.06
N GLU A 108 11.54 4.97 -4.11
CA GLU A 108 12.15 3.70 -4.49
C GLU A 108 11.79 2.55 -3.54
N TYR A 109 11.77 2.83 -2.23
CA TYR A 109 11.43 1.83 -1.20
C TYR A 109 9.98 1.36 -1.30
N CYS A 110 9.04 2.27 -1.58
CA CYS A 110 7.64 1.91 -1.79
C CYS A 110 7.46 1.03 -3.03
N ILE A 111 8.12 1.35 -4.14
CA ILE A 111 8.14 0.52 -5.35
C ILE A 111 8.68 -0.87 -5.03
N LYS A 112 9.86 -0.95 -4.42
CA LYS A 112 10.52 -2.19 -4.04
C LYS A 112 9.64 -3.02 -3.10
N TYR A 113 9.12 -2.41 -2.03
CA TYR A 113 8.31 -3.12 -1.04
C TYR A 113 7.05 -3.73 -1.66
N VAL A 114 6.31 -2.96 -2.48
CA VAL A 114 5.09 -3.45 -3.13
C VAL A 114 5.41 -4.55 -4.14
N ASN A 115 6.52 -4.47 -4.86
CA ASN A 115 6.95 -5.51 -5.79
C ASN A 115 7.30 -6.84 -5.09
N GLU A 116 8.05 -6.75 -3.99
CA GLU A 116 8.49 -7.93 -3.24
C GLU A 116 7.38 -8.56 -2.38
N ASN A 117 6.36 -7.76 -2.03
CA ASN A 117 5.26 -8.15 -1.15
C ASN A 117 3.88 -7.91 -1.77
N THR A 118 3.73 -8.12 -3.08
CA THR A 118 2.55 -7.70 -3.86
C THR A 118 1.23 -8.15 -3.25
N ASP A 119 1.06 -9.45 -2.97
CA ASP A 119 -0.19 -9.96 -2.40
C ASP A 119 -0.47 -9.37 -1.02
N TYR A 120 0.54 -9.34 -0.16
CA TYR A 120 0.45 -8.80 1.20
C TYR A 120 0.06 -7.31 1.20
N ALA A 121 0.75 -6.51 0.39
CA ALA A 121 0.50 -5.07 0.30
C ALA A 121 -0.88 -4.76 -0.31
N LEU A 122 -1.23 -5.40 -1.44
CA LEU A 122 -2.50 -5.13 -2.12
C LEU A 122 -3.72 -5.61 -1.32
N GLU A 123 -3.61 -6.72 -0.58
CA GLU A 123 -4.68 -7.14 0.32
C GLU A 123 -4.87 -6.13 1.47
N TYR A 124 -3.78 -5.62 2.06
CA TYR A 124 -3.87 -4.56 3.05
C TYR A 124 -4.50 -3.29 2.47
N PHE A 125 -4.05 -2.85 1.31
CA PHE A 125 -4.55 -1.66 0.62
C PHE A 125 -6.03 -1.75 0.26
N SER A 126 -6.54 -2.95 -0.02
CA SER A 126 -7.97 -3.15 -0.27
C SER A 126 -8.85 -2.81 0.93
N LYS A 127 -8.29 -2.91 2.15
CA LYS A 127 -8.95 -2.63 3.43
C LYS A 127 -8.63 -1.21 3.95
N HIS A 128 -7.51 -0.61 3.52
CA HIS A 128 -6.95 0.66 3.99
C HIS A 128 -6.70 1.62 2.82
N GLN A 129 -7.79 2.17 2.25
CA GLN A 129 -7.74 2.98 1.03
C GLN A 129 -6.94 4.29 1.18
N ASP A 130 -6.93 4.89 2.35
CA ASP A 130 -6.14 6.08 2.67
C ASP A 130 -4.64 5.82 2.59
N VAL A 131 -4.18 4.70 3.15
CA VAL A 131 -2.77 4.24 3.03
C VAL A 131 -2.44 3.91 1.58
N ALA A 132 -3.32 3.18 0.88
CA ALA A 132 -3.16 2.85 -0.54
C ALA A 132 -2.97 4.09 -1.41
N ASN A 133 -3.75 5.15 -1.15
CA ASN A 133 -3.65 6.41 -1.88
C ASN A 133 -2.30 7.09 -1.65
N LYS A 134 -1.76 7.04 -0.42
CA LYS A 134 -0.43 7.58 -0.11
C LYS A 134 0.69 6.82 -0.82
N TYR A 135 0.64 5.49 -0.81
CA TYR A 135 1.58 4.70 -1.60
C TYR A 135 1.47 5.02 -3.10
N ALA A 136 0.26 5.15 -3.63
CA ALA A 136 0.07 5.50 -5.03
C ALA A 136 0.61 6.90 -5.38
N GLU A 137 0.48 7.88 -4.48
CA GLU A 137 1.06 9.22 -4.62
C GLU A 137 2.59 9.16 -4.69
N ILE A 138 3.23 8.51 -3.71
CA ILE A 138 4.69 8.40 -3.61
C ILE A 138 5.27 7.61 -4.79
N ILE A 139 4.65 6.48 -5.15
CA ILE A 139 5.06 5.66 -6.29
C ILE A 139 4.91 6.42 -7.61
N ALA A 140 3.81 7.14 -7.79
CA ALA A 140 3.60 7.95 -9.00
C ALA A 140 4.64 9.06 -9.13
N ASP A 141 4.99 9.73 -8.02
CA ASP A 141 6.03 10.75 -8.00
C ASP A 141 7.41 10.16 -8.38
N GLU A 142 7.77 9.01 -7.80
CA GLU A 142 8.99 8.29 -8.15
C GLU A 142 9.03 7.87 -9.61
N LEU A 143 7.95 7.27 -10.12
CA LEU A 143 7.82 6.88 -11.52
C LEU A 143 7.92 8.08 -12.45
N HIS A 144 7.39 9.23 -12.07
CA HIS A 144 7.53 10.46 -12.85
C HIS A 144 8.96 10.98 -12.90
N ARG A 145 9.69 10.91 -11.78
CA ARG A 145 11.06 11.44 -11.65
C ARG A 145 12.11 10.57 -12.36
N THR A 146 11.96 9.26 -12.25
CA THR A 146 13.01 8.32 -12.68
C THR A 146 12.80 7.80 -14.09
N LEU A 147 11.63 8.01 -14.68
CA LEU A 147 11.21 7.20 -15.79
C LEU A 147 10.42 8.00 -16.84
N CYS A 148 11.00 8.11 -18.02
CA CYS A 148 10.23 8.35 -19.24
C CYS A 148 9.18 7.23 -19.42
N ASP A 149 8.04 7.52 -20.04
CA ASP A 149 6.77 6.74 -20.18
C ASP A 149 6.80 5.21 -20.31
N THR A 150 7.97 4.60 -20.55
CA THR A 150 8.14 3.15 -20.72
C THR A 150 7.93 2.34 -19.43
N ASN A 151 8.09 2.94 -18.27
CA ASN A 151 8.24 2.19 -17.03
C ASN A 151 6.96 2.00 -16.21
N LEU A 152 5.93 2.81 -16.43
CA LEU A 152 4.62 2.55 -15.80
C LEU A 152 4.06 1.20 -16.28
N SER A 153 4.14 0.93 -17.58
CA SER A 153 3.70 -0.35 -18.15
C SER A 153 4.53 -1.53 -17.65
N GLN A 154 5.84 -1.34 -17.46
CA GLN A 154 6.70 -2.38 -16.87
C GLN A 154 6.35 -2.62 -15.40
N TYR A 155 6.14 -1.57 -14.63
CA TYR A 155 5.75 -1.69 -13.23
C TYR A 155 4.40 -2.39 -13.08
N GLU A 156 3.39 -2.01 -13.88
CA GLU A 156 2.11 -2.70 -13.95
C GLU A 156 2.28 -4.19 -14.27
N GLN A 157 3.11 -4.52 -15.25
CA GLN A 157 3.37 -5.90 -15.64
C GLN A 157 4.09 -6.71 -14.55
N ILE A 158 5.02 -6.10 -13.82
CA ILE A 158 5.69 -6.73 -12.67
C ILE A 158 4.66 -7.12 -11.61
N LEU A 159 3.78 -6.18 -11.22
CA LEU A 159 2.76 -6.44 -10.22
C LEU A 159 1.71 -7.46 -10.71
N LEU A 160 1.31 -7.41 -11.98
CA LEU A 160 0.42 -8.41 -12.58
C LEU A 160 1.01 -9.83 -12.50
N ASN A 161 2.32 -9.97 -12.75
CA ASN A 161 3.00 -11.26 -12.68
C ASN A 161 3.21 -11.73 -11.24
N SER A 162 3.30 -10.80 -10.28
CA SER A 162 3.56 -11.07 -8.86
C SER A 162 2.27 -11.31 -8.07
N ALA A 163 1.14 -10.75 -8.47
CA ALA A 163 -0.15 -10.93 -7.82
C ALA A 163 -0.66 -12.37 -8.03
N LYS A 164 -0.74 -13.14 -6.95
CA LYS A 164 -1.18 -14.54 -6.96
C LYS A 164 -2.52 -14.73 -6.26
N SER A 165 -2.75 -14.01 -5.16
CA SER A 165 -4.02 -14.08 -4.43
C SER A 165 -5.15 -13.45 -5.25
N GLU A 166 -6.36 -13.94 -5.07
CA GLU A 166 -7.55 -13.38 -5.77
C GLU A 166 -7.80 -11.94 -5.33
N CYS A 167 -7.63 -11.63 -4.04
CA CYS A 167 -7.80 -10.28 -3.51
C CYS A 167 -6.81 -9.30 -4.18
N ALA A 168 -5.53 -9.67 -4.29
CA ALA A 168 -4.53 -8.83 -4.95
C ALA A 168 -4.85 -8.61 -6.43
N LYS A 169 -5.26 -9.64 -7.16
CA LYS A 169 -5.64 -9.55 -8.58
C LYS A 169 -6.85 -8.63 -8.80
N GLU A 170 -7.86 -8.71 -7.91
CA GLU A 170 -9.04 -7.86 -7.98
C GLU A 170 -8.74 -6.41 -7.62
N TYR A 171 -7.85 -6.17 -6.65
CA TYR A 171 -7.54 -4.83 -6.18
C TYR A 171 -6.48 -4.11 -7.04
N LEU A 172 -5.58 -4.83 -7.67
CA LEU A 172 -4.50 -4.27 -8.49
C LEU A 172 -4.96 -3.21 -9.52
N PRO A 173 -6.04 -3.44 -10.30
CA PRO A 173 -6.56 -2.41 -11.22
C PRO A 173 -7.02 -1.14 -10.51
N VAL A 174 -7.55 -1.25 -9.29
CA VAL A 174 -7.99 -0.11 -8.47
C VAL A 174 -6.78 0.71 -8.03
N PHE A 175 -5.74 0.05 -7.51
CA PHE A 175 -4.49 0.67 -7.12
C PHE A 175 -3.81 1.39 -8.31
N PHE A 176 -3.70 0.71 -9.47
CA PHE A 176 -3.11 1.30 -10.67
C PHE A 176 -3.91 2.47 -11.24
N LYS A 177 -5.22 2.43 -11.12
CA LYS A 177 -6.07 3.59 -11.51
C LYS A 177 -5.68 4.82 -10.70
N GLU A 178 -5.38 4.65 -9.42
CA GLU A 178 -4.96 5.75 -8.55
C GLU A 178 -3.55 6.26 -8.93
N VAL A 179 -2.58 5.37 -9.13
CA VAL A 179 -1.24 5.73 -9.63
C VAL A 179 -1.35 6.53 -10.94
N LYS A 180 -2.12 6.04 -11.91
CA LYS A 180 -2.36 6.74 -13.20
C LYS A 180 -3.04 8.09 -13.01
N ARG A 181 -3.98 8.21 -12.07
CA ARG A 181 -4.64 9.47 -11.72
C ARG A 181 -3.65 10.51 -11.21
N VAL A 182 -2.72 10.11 -10.35
CA VAL A 182 -1.69 11.00 -9.83
C VAL A 182 -0.72 11.41 -10.94
N LEU A 183 -0.21 10.46 -11.72
CA LEU A 183 0.67 10.74 -12.87
C LEU A 183 0.05 11.71 -13.88
N SER A 184 -1.28 11.63 -14.11
CA SER A 184 -1.98 12.55 -15.02
C SER A 184 -1.95 14.00 -14.57
N LYS A 185 -1.67 14.30 -13.30
CA LYS A 185 -1.49 15.66 -12.79
C LYS A 185 -0.16 16.23 -13.27
N TYR A 186 0.89 15.40 -13.31
CA TYR A 186 2.22 15.81 -13.79
C TYR A 186 2.26 16.02 -15.30
N ALA A 187 1.51 15.25 -16.09
CA ALA A 187 1.44 15.43 -17.54
C ALA A 187 0.89 16.81 -17.98
N LYS A 188 0.26 17.57 -17.06
CA LYS A 188 -0.21 18.93 -17.29
C LYS A 188 0.82 20.01 -16.99
N ILE A 189 1.93 19.62 -16.33
CA ILE A 189 3.07 20.47 -16.10
C ILE A 189 3.95 20.34 -17.35
N PRO A 190 4.35 21.44 -18.06
CA PRO A 190 5.26 21.32 -19.19
C PRO A 190 6.47 20.51 -18.76
N ALA A 191 6.80 19.47 -19.52
CA ALA A 191 7.95 18.63 -19.23
C ALA A 191 9.16 19.56 -19.01
N PHE A 192 9.77 19.47 -17.84
CA PHE A 192 11.18 19.90 -17.73
C PHE A 192 11.91 19.03 -18.75
N ASP A 193 12.47 19.68 -19.79
CA ASP A 193 13.29 19.00 -20.77
C ASP A 193 14.28 18.11 -20.00
N CYS A 194 14.14 16.79 -20.15
CA CYS A 194 15.12 15.84 -19.65
C CYS A 194 16.45 16.28 -20.28
N PHE A 195 17.35 16.79 -19.44
CA PHE A 195 18.61 17.37 -19.82
C PHE A 195 19.33 16.51 -20.85
N ASN A 196 19.44 17.04 -22.08
CA ASN A 196 20.48 16.67 -23.01
C ASN A 196 21.81 17.14 -22.41
N GLU A 197 22.55 16.28 -21.74
CA GLU A 197 24.00 16.35 -21.64
C GLU A 197 24.61 15.00 -22.01
#